data_840b086a2c5394000533f9b6927f938a
#
_entry.id   840b086a2c5394000533f9b6927f938a
#
_cell.length_a   1.000
_cell.length_b   1.000
_cell.length_c   1.000
_cell.angle_alpha   90.00
_cell.angle_beta   90.00
_cell.angle_gamma   90.00
#
_symmetry.space_group_name_H-M   'P 1'
#
loop_
_entity.id
_entity.type
_entity.pdbx_description
1 polymer ?
#
loop_
_entity_poly.entity_id
_entity_poly.type
_entity_poly.pdbx_seq_one_letter_code
_entity_poly.pdbx_strand_id
1 'polypeptide(L)'
;MDKILAYRQLIKQNIEYDILCQKLNGNIGILNEIVDIITETVCTTREYLTVASEERNAETVKSKLLKLNSEHIEYVIDCMKNNTTDVHDTRKYLLTALFNAPSTIDSYYTLKVNHDMYGGN
;
A
#
# COMPACT_ATOMS: atom_id res chain seq x y z
N MET A 1 16.64 15.74 -9.20
CA MET A 1 15.33 16.33 -9.14
C MET A 1 14.31 15.44 -9.82
N ASP A 2 14.68 14.99 -10.93
CA ASP A 2 13.74 14.32 -11.78
C ASP A 2 13.50 12.88 -11.40
N LYS A 3 14.40 12.30 -10.60
CA LYS A 3 14.23 10.94 -10.11
C LYS A 3 12.98 10.80 -9.24
N ILE A 4 12.76 11.73 -8.31
CA ILE A 4 11.60 11.68 -7.44
C ILE A 4 10.33 11.87 -8.25
N LEU A 5 10.34 12.84 -9.17
CA LEU A 5 9.17 13.11 -10.00
C LEU A 5 8.86 11.95 -10.93
N ALA A 6 9.90 11.34 -11.51
CA ALA A 6 9.73 10.19 -12.39
C ALA A 6 9.16 8.99 -11.65
N TYR A 7 9.64 8.71 -10.45
CA TYR A 7 9.10 7.61 -9.65
C TYR A 7 7.68 7.89 -9.22
N ARG A 8 7.37 9.14 -8.85
CA ARG A 8 5.99 9.49 -8.48
C ARG A 8 5.02 9.22 -9.62
N GLN A 9 5.40 9.61 -10.84
CA GLN A 9 4.56 9.37 -12.00
C GLN A 9 4.41 7.88 -12.29
N LEU A 10 5.50 7.13 -12.19
CA LEU A 10 5.46 5.67 -12.39
C LEU A 10 4.55 5.01 -11.36
N ILE A 11 4.66 5.40 -10.11
CA ILE A 11 3.84 4.84 -9.04
C ILE A 11 2.37 5.15 -9.29
N LYS A 12 2.05 6.40 -9.63
CA LYS A 12 0.68 6.78 -9.93
C LYS A 12 0.10 5.97 -11.10
N GLN A 13 0.92 5.71 -12.09
CA GLN A 13 0.53 4.90 -13.23
C GLN A 13 0.26 3.45 -12.82
N ASN A 14 1.17 2.88 -12.02
CA ASN A 14 1.04 1.49 -11.59
C ASN A 14 -0.21 1.24 -10.76
N ILE A 15 -0.61 2.20 -9.94
CA ILE A 15 -1.78 2.06 -9.06
C ILE A 15 -3.06 2.61 -9.68
N GLU A 16 -2.98 3.12 -10.91
CA GLU A 16 -4.13 3.72 -11.59
C GLU A 16 -4.73 4.86 -10.76
N TYR A 17 -3.89 5.82 -10.43
CA TYR A 17 -4.21 6.91 -9.52
C TYR A 17 -5.51 7.64 -9.89
N ASP A 18 -5.69 7.96 -11.17
CA ASP A 18 -6.87 8.72 -11.60
C ASP A 18 -8.17 7.95 -11.36
N ILE A 19 -8.14 6.64 -11.61
CA ILE A 19 -9.29 5.79 -11.37
C ILE A 19 -9.58 5.70 -9.87
N LEU A 20 -8.53 5.57 -9.06
CA LEU A 20 -8.70 5.54 -7.61
C LEU A 20 -9.26 6.85 -7.07
N CYS A 21 -8.86 7.98 -7.64
CA CYS A 21 -9.41 9.27 -7.25
C CYS A 21 -10.93 9.31 -7.47
N GLN A 22 -11.39 8.76 -8.58
CA GLN A 22 -12.82 8.71 -8.87
C GLN A 22 -13.55 7.78 -7.90
N LYS A 23 -12.98 6.62 -7.65
CA LYS A 23 -13.60 5.66 -6.74
C LYS A 23 -13.68 6.16 -5.30
N LEU A 24 -12.69 6.91 -4.88
CA LEU A 24 -12.64 7.40 -3.50
C LEU A 24 -13.50 8.62 -3.26
N ASN A 25 -13.95 9.25 -4.33
CA ASN A 25 -14.97 10.29 -4.27
C ASN A 25 -14.65 11.38 -3.26
N GLY A 26 -13.45 11.95 -3.36
CA GLY A 26 -13.02 13.05 -2.50
C GLY A 26 -12.14 12.64 -1.32
N ASN A 27 -12.05 11.35 -1.03
CA ASN A 27 -11.23 10.84 0.05
C ASN A 27 -9.80 10.58 -0.42
N ILE A 28 -9.20 11.57 -1.08
CA ILE A 28 -7.91 11.39 -1.72
C ILE A 28 -6.72 11.70 -0.81
N GLY A 29 -6.99 12.21 0.40
CA GLY A 29 -5.91 12.54 1.32
C GLY A 29 -5.05 11.33 1.64
N ILE A 30 -5.68 10.20 1.96
CA ILE A 30 -4.95 8.98 2.30
C ILE A 30 -4.25 8.40 1.06
N LEU A 31 -4.87 8.54 -0.11
CA LEU A 31 -4.25 8.09 -1.35
C LEU A 31 -2.96 8.88 -1.64
N ASN A 32 -3.01 10.19 -1.46
CA ASN A 32 -1.84 11.03 -1.65
C ASN A 32 -0.74 10.70 -0.63
N GLU A 33 -1.11 10.43 0.60
CA GLU A 33 -0.16 9.98 1.63
C GLU A 33 0.52 8.68 1.21
N ILE A 34 -0.25 7.73 0.68
CA ILE A 34 0.29 6.46 0.21
C ILE A 34 1.28 6.68 -0.93
N VAL A 35 0.93 7.52 -1.90
CA VAL A 35 1.84 7.84 -3.00
C VAL A 35 3.14 8.45 -2.48
N ASP A 36 3.04 9.34 -1.51
CA ASP A 36 4.22 9.97 -0.92
C ASP A 36 5.11 8.95 -0.22
N ILE A 37 4.51 8.05 0.55
CA ILE A 37 5.25 7.02 1.28
C ILE A 37 5.99 6.11 0.31
N ILE A 38 5.30 5.64 -0.73
CA ILE A 38 5.92 4.76 -1.72
C ILE A 38 7.06 5.49 -2.42
N THR A 39 6.81 6.72 -2.85
CA THR A 39 7.82 7.51 -3.57
C THR A 39 9.07 7.73 -2.73
N GLU A 40 8.89 8.15 -1.49
CA GLU A 40 10.02 8.39 -0.60
C GLU A 40 10.81 7.11 -0.35
N THR A 41 10.11 6.00 -0.17
CA THR A 41 10.76 4.73 0.12
C THR A 41 11.56 4.22 -1.08
N VAL A 42 10.99 4.28 -2.29
CA VAL A 42 11.71 3.81 -3.47
C VAL A 42 12.86 4.73 -3.86
N CYS A 43 12.84 5.98 -3.41
CA CYS A 43 13.93 6.93 -3.68
C CYS A 43 15.02 6.93 -2.62
N THR A 44 14.90 6.08 -1.58
CA THR A 44 15.90 6.07 -0.51
C THR A 44 17.26 5.64 -1.05
N THR A 45 18.30 6.21 -0.45
CA THR A 45 19.68 5.80 -0.73
C THR A 45 20.21 4.84 0.33
N ARG A 46 19.42 4.52 1.32
CA ARG A 46 19.82 3.58 2.37
C ARG A 46 19.92 2.17 1.81
N GLU A 47 20.82 1.39 2.38
CA GLU A 47 20.98 -0.01 2.01
C GLU A 47 19.93 -0.89 2.69
N TYR A 48 19.53 -0.51 3.91
CA TYR A 48 18.55 -1.26 4.70
C TYR A 48 17.45 -0.36 5.20
N LEU A 49 16.26 -0.92 5.32
CA LEU A 49 15.08 -0.23 5.83
C LEU A 49 14.40 -1.11 6.87
N THR A 50 13.82 -0.47 7.89
CA THR A 50 13.01 -1.19 8.86
C THR A 50 11.56 -1.13 8.40
N VAL A 51 10.99 -2.29 8.08
CA VAL A 51 9.60 -2.41 7.65
C VAL A 51 8.99 -3.60 8.35
N ALA A 52 7.81 -3.41 8.92
CA ALA A 52 7.12 -4.46 9.68
C ALA A 52 8.00 -4.98 10.81
N SER A 53 8.68 -4.06 11.49
CA SER A 53 9.53 -4.33 12.67
C SER A 53 10.78 -5.15 12.38
N GLU A 54 11.14 -5.33 11.12
CA GLU A 54 12.34 -6.07 10.74
C GLU A 54 13.21 -5.24 9.82
N GLU A 55 14.52 -5.38 9.96
CA GLU A 55 15.45 -4.76 9.04
C GLU A 55 15.45 -5.55 7.74
N ARG A 56 15.27 -4.86 6.62
CA ARG A 56 15.15 -5.49 5.31
C ARG A 56 16.03 -4.80 4.31
N ASN A 57 16.49 -5.54 3.33
CA ASN A 57 17.25 -4.98 2.22
C ASN A 57 16.37 -4.00 1.45
N ALA A 58 16.89 -2.78 1.22
CA ALA A 58 16.12 -1.72 0.59
C ALA A 58 15.67 -2.10 -0.82
N GLU A 59 16.49 -2.82 -1.57
CA GLU A 59 16.12 -3.22 -2.94
C GLU A 59 14.93 -4.17 -2.93
N THR A 60 14.84 -5.05 -1.95
CA THR A 60 13.70 -5.94 -1.79
C THR A 60 12.43 -5.13 -1.51
N VAL A 61 12.52 -4.15 -0.61
CA VAL A 61 11.36 -3.31 -0.28
C VAL A 61 10.91 -2.51 -1.51
N LYS A 62 11.85 -1.88 -2.20
CA LYS A 62 11.56 -1.11 -3.41
C LYS A 62 10.86 -1.96 -4.46
N SER A 63 11.38 -3.16 -4.69
CA SER A 63 10.82 -4.06 -5.69
C SER A 63 9.36 -4.41 -5.37
N LYS A 64 9.08 -4.70 -4.11
CA LYS A 64 7.71 -5.01 -3.69
C LYS A 64 6.78 -3.83 -3.87
N LEU A 65 7.23 -2.64 -3.46
CA LEU A 65 6.38 -1.45 -3.56
C LEU A 65 6.10 -1.06 -5.01
N LEU A 66 7.07 -1.27 -5.90
CA LEU A 66 6.89 -0.94 -7.32
C LEU A 66 5.95 -1.91 -8.04
N LYS A 67 5.62 -3.03 -7.43
CA LYS A 67 4.67 -4.00 -8.00
C LYS A 67 3.24 -3.81 -7.51
N LEU A 68 3.01 -2.86 -6.62
CA LEU A 68 1.66 -2.61 -6.11
C LEU A 68 0.76 -2.10 -7.24
N ASN A 69 -0.49 -2.53 -7.21
CA ASN A 69 -1.50 -2.10 -8.17
C ASN A 69 -2.72 -1.50 -7.45
N SER A 70 -3.74 -1.14 -8.21
CA SER A 70 -4.91 -0.47 -7.64
C SER A 70 -5.63 -1.31 -6.59
N GLU A 71 -5.69 -2.62 -6.79
CA GLU A 71 -6.36 -3.51 -5.83
C GLU A 71 -5.66 -3.50 -4.48
N HIS A 72 -4.33 -3.53 -4.49
CA HIS A 72 -3.55 -3.46 -3.26
C HIS A 72 -3.82 -2.15 -2.53
N ILE A 73 -3.89 -1.05 -3.26
CA ILE A 73 -4.10 0.26 -2.64
C ILE A 73 -5.51 0.36 -2.07
N GLU A 74 -6.51 -0.10 -2.79
CA GLU A 74 -7.89 -0.12 -2.29
C GLU A 74 -7.99 -0.95 -1.01
N TYR A 75 -7.34 -2.11 -1.00
CA TYR A 75 -7.32 -2.98 0.16
C TYR A 75 -6.71 -2.28 1.38
N VAL A 76 -5.56 -1.62 1.19
CA VAL A 76 -4.90 -0.91 2.29
C VAL A 76 -5.79 0.22 2.81
N ILE A 77 -6.42 0.96 1.92
CA ILE A 77 -7.32 2.05 2.32
C ILE A 77 -8.51 1.51 3.11
N ASP A 78 -9.09 0.39 2.66
CA ASP A 78 -10.20 -0.24 3.38
C ASP A 78 -9.77 -0.71 4.78
N CYS A 79 -8.59 -1.30 4.89
CA CYS A 79 -8.06 -1.71 6.18
C CYS A 79 -7.89 -0.51 7.11
N MET A 80 -7.40 0.60 6.56
CA MET A 80 -7.21 1.81 7.34
C MET A 80 -8.53 2.38 7.84
N LYS A 81 -9.55 2.39 6.98
CA LYS A 81 -10.87 2.90 7.34
C LYS A 81 -11.55 2.03 8.41
N ASN A 82 -11.34 0.74 8.33
CA ASN A 82 -11.98 -0.20 9.25
C ASN A 82 -11.20 -0.38 10.54
N ASN A 83 -10.01 0.17 10.62
CA ASN A 83 -9.21 0.08 11.82
C ASN A 83 -9.59 1.19 12.79
N THR A 84 -10.31 0.82 13.84
CA THR A 84 -10.75 1.75 14.87
C THR A 84 -9.74 1.90 16.00
N THR A 85 -8.65 1.16 15.94
CA THR A 85 -7.60 1.25 16.94
C THR A 85 -6.82 2.56 16.72
N ASP A 86 -6.41 3.16 17.81
CA ASP A 86 -5.59 4.36 17.75
C ASP A 86 -4.24 4.04 17.13
N VAL A 87 -3.98 4.61 15.95
CA VAL A 87 -2.73 4.40 15.23
C VAL A 87 -1.83 5.60 15.48
N HIS A 88 -0.78 5.41 16.28
CA HIS A 88 0.12 6.49 16.64
C HIS A 88 1.02 6.95 15.48
N ASP A 89 1.43 6.02 14.64
CA ASP A 89 2.30 6.33 13.51
C ASP A 89 1.65 5.85 12.22
N THR A 90 0.93 6.74 11.59
CA THR A 90 0.20 6.45 10.37
C THR A 90 1.12 6.04 9.23
N ARG A 91 2.27 6.73 9.07
CA ARG A 91 3.21 6.39 8.01
C ARG A 91 3.78 5.00 8.18
N LYS A 92 4.16 4.65 9.40
CA LYS A 92 4.70 3.33 9.71
C LYS A 92 3.65 2.25 9.45
N TYR A 93 2.41 2.50 9.88
CA TYR A 93 1.30 1.60 9.63
C TYR A 93 1.08 1.38 8.13
N LEU A 94 1.01 2.47 7.37
CA LEU A 94 0.77 2.39 5.94
C LEU A 94 1.90 1.68 5.20
N LEU A 95 3.14 1.98 5.55
CA LEU A 95 4.28 1.32 4.91
C LEU A 95 4.26 -0.19 5.16
N THR A 96 3.97 -0.59 6.39
CA THR A 96 3.85 -2.00 6.73
C THR A 96 2.72 -2.67 5.96
N ALA A 97 1.56 -2.02 5.91
CA ALA A 97 0.40 -2.56 5.20
C ALA A 97 0.66 -2.69 3.71
N LEU A 98 1.31 -1.69 3.11
CA LEU A 98 1.66 -1.71 1.70
C LEU A 98 2.66 -2.82 1.37
N PHE A 99 3.67 -2.97 2.22
CA PHE A 99 4.67 -4.01 2.03
C PHE A 99 4.05 -5.40 2.07
N ASN A 100 3.07 -5.60 2.95
CA ASN A 100 2.43 -6.90 3.13
C ASN A 100 1.21 -7.12 2.23
N ALA A 101 0.70 -6.06 1.59
CA ALA A 101 -0.55 -6.13 0.86
C ALA A 101 -0.63 -7.27 -0.17
N PRO A 102 0.39 -7.52 -1.00
CA PRO A 102 0.29 -8.60 -1.98
C PRO A 102 0.04 -9.97 -1.35
N SER A 103 0.66 -10.23 -0.20
CA SER A 103 0.47 -11.51 0.50
C SER A 103 -0.85 -11.54 1.26
N THR A 104 -1.20 -10.43 1.90
CA THR A 104 -2.36 -10.36 2.77
C THR A 104 -3.65 -10.36 1.97
N ILE A 105 -3.68 -9.70 0.81
CA ILE A 105 -4.88 -9.62 0.00
C ILE A 105 -5.30 -10.99 -0.53
N ASP A 106 -4.34 -11.83 -0.89
CA ASP A 106 -4.64 -13.20 -1.34
C ASP A 106 -5.29 -14.00 -0.22
N SER A 107 -4.74 -13.92 0.98
CA SER A 107 -5.29 -14.61 2.13
C SER A 107 -6.68 -14.10 2.48
N TYR A 108 -6.86 -12.79 2.42
CA TYR A 108 -8.16 -12.16 2.70
C TYR A 108 -9.23 -12.67 1.74
N TYR A 109 -8.94 -12.66 0.45
CA TYR A 109 -9.93 -13.11 -0.55
C TYR A 109 -10.19 -14.61 -0.46
N THR A 110 -9.17 -15.41 -0.17
CA THR A 110 -9.35 -16.85 0.00
C THR A 110 -10.29 -17.14 1.16
N LEU A 111 -10.07 -16.49 2.30
CA LEU A 111 -10.91 -16.65 3.48
C LEU A 111 -12.34 -16.19 3.22
N LYS A 112 -12.49 -15.08 2.50
CA LYS A 112 -13.80 -14.55 2.18
C LYS A 112 -14.58 -15.49 1.28
N VAL A 113 -13.93 -16.03 0.26
CA VAL A 113 -14.57 -16.99 -0.65
C VAL A 113 -14.98 -18.24 0.10
N ASN A 114 -14.10 -18.77 0.95
CA ASN A 114 -14.43 -19.95 1.74
C ASN A 114 -15.60 -19.70 2.68
N HIS A 115 -15.64 -18.53 3.30
CA HIS A 115 -16.76 -18.16 4.16
C HIS A 115 -18.06 -18.10 3.39
N ASP A 116 -18.04 -17.47 2.21
CA ASP A 116 -19.23 -17.35 1.37
C ASP A 116 -19.73 -18.72 0.90
N MET A 117 -18.81 -19.66 0.63
CA MET A 117 -19.18 -21.00 0.16
C MET A 117 -19.73 -21.89 1.26
N TYR A 118 -19.22 -21.77 2.47
CA TYR A 118 -19.54 -22.70 3.55
C TYR A 118 -20.33 -22.09 4.68
N GLY A 119 -20.25 -20.80 4.86
CA GLY A 119 -20.91 -20.14 5.96
C GLY A 119 -21.99 -19.18 5.54
N GLY A 120 -22.28 -19.13 4.29
CA GLY A 120 -23.18 -18.11 3.74
C GLY A 120 -24.64 -18.40 3.86
N ASN A 121 -25.01 -19.25 4.74
CA ASN A 121 -26.43 -19.51 4.85
C ASN A 121 -27.22 -18.51 5.57
#